data_76ef677b3bf178881eeadac992cd0363
#
_entry.id   76ef677b3bf178881eeadac992cd0363
#
_cell.length_a   1.000
_cell.length_b   1.000
_cell.length_c   1.000
_cell.angle_alpha   90.00
_cell.angle_beta   90.00
_cell.angle_gamma   90.00
#
_symmetry.space_group_name_H-M   'P 1'
#
loop_
_entity.id
_entity.type
_entity.pdbx_description
1 polymer ?
#
loop_
_entity_poly.entity_id
_entity_poly.type
_entity_poly.pdbx_seq_one_letter_code
_entity_poly.pdbx_strand_id
1 'polypeptide(L)'
;TAINHPLGKNMIGAFYQPQAVLADLSVLSTFPPRELSAGLAEVIKYGLLGDLAFFEWLEAHIDALMQQEPAALAEAVRRSCAMKADIVGQDETEQGIRAWLNLGHTFGHAIEAEMGYGVWLHGEAVAAGMVLACRLAEQQGRLNSADTARATALLQKARLPVAPPRFSFERWLAHMQHDKKVSSGIMHFIGLNRLGEANISEITDTDILRQTLAPYLTP
;
A
#
# COMPACT_ATOMS: atom_id res chain seq x y z
N THR A 1 -14.59 5.13 -11.88
CA THR A 1 -14.10 6.46 -11.47
C THR A 1 -15.12 7.14 -10.57
N ALA A 2 -14.71 7.68 -9.47
CA ALA A 2 -15.60 8.31 -8.52
C ALA A 2 -14.96 9.57 -7.90
N ILE A 3 -15.81 10.48 -7.42
CA ILE A 3 -15.39 11.69 -6.71
C ILE A 3 -15.79 11.63 -5.23
N ASN A 4 -15.06 12.36 -4.41
CA ASN A 4 -15.32 12.44 -2.99
C ASN A 4 -16.54 13.34 -2.69
N HIS A 5 -17.26 13.00 -1.63
CA HIS A 5 -18.35 13.78 -1.05
C HIS A 5 -18.05 14.02 0.45
N PRO A 6 -18.56 15.07 1.09
CA PRO A 6 -18.37 15.30 2.53
C PRO A 6 -18.74 14.10 3.42
N LEU A 7 -19.65 13.23 2.96
CA LEU A 7 -20.09 12.03 3.69
C LEU A 7 -19.20 10.78 3.44
N GLY A 8 -18.20 10.85 2.53
CA GLY A 8 -17.29 9.74 2.29
C GLY A 8 -16.46 9.87 1.02
N LYS A 9 -15.41 9.06 0.94
CA LYS A 9 -14.50 8.97 -0.20
C LYS A 9 -15.15 8.11 -1.30
N ASN A 10 -14.99 8.51 -2.57
CA ASN A 10 -15.48 7.78 -3.75
C ASN A 10 -17.01 7.51 -3.77
N MET A 11 -17.80 8.42 -3.23
CA MET A 11 -19.26 8.21 -3.06
C MET A 11 -20.08 8.48 -4.33
N ILE A 12 -19.56 9.25 -5.28
CA ILE A 12 -20.30 9.65 -6.48
C ILE A 12 -19.53 9.19 -7.71
N GLY A 13 -20.10 8.28 -8.47
CA GLY A 13 -19.48 7.75 -9.69
C GLY A 13 -20.24 6.57 -10.25
N ALA A 14 -19.79 6.07 -11.40
CA ALA A 14 -20.32 4.88 -12.05
C ALA A 14 -19.22 3.86 -12.31
N PHE A 15 -19.58 2.57 -12.22
CA PHE A 15 -18.72 1.47 -12.70
C PHE A 15 -18.77 1.46 -14.23
N TYR A 16 -17.76 2.05 -14.84
CA TYR A 16 -17.59 2.09 -16.28
C TYR A 16 -16.12 2.08 -16.64
N GLN A 17 -15.72 1.10 -17.45
CA GLN A 17 -14.32 0.96 -17.86
C GLN A 17 -13.97 2.02 -18.91
N PRO A 18 -12.78 2.68 -18.80
CA PRO A 18 -12.35 3.64 -19.80
C PRO A 18 -12.00 2.93 -21.11
N GLN A 19 -12.27 3.57 -22.24
CA GLN A 19 -11.86 3.08 -23.56
C GLN A 19 -10.36 3.33 -23.82
N ALA A 20 -9.81 4.38 -23.22
CA ALA A 20 -8.39 4.70 -23.26
C ALA A 20 -7.99 5.48 -22.00
N VAL A 21 -6.75 5.33 -21.57
CA VAL A 21 -6.14 6.12 -20.49
C VAL A 21 -4.88 6.77 -21.02
N LEU A 22 -4.84 8.10 -21.02
CA LEU A 22 -3.68 8.88 -21.38
C LEU A 22 -3.03 9.42 -20.10
N ALA A 23 -1.74 9.16 -19.92
CA ALA A 23 -0.94 9.67 -18.81
C ALA A 23 0.16 10.58 -19.38
N ASP A 24 -0.02 11.89 -19.23
CA ASP A 24 1.02 12.86 -19.54
C ASP A 24 2.01 12.94 -18.38
N LEU A 25 3.18 12.35 -18.55
CA LEU A 25 4.19 12.28 -17.49
C LEU A 25 4.86 13.63 -17.23
N SER A 26 4.74 14.61 -18.15
CA SER A 26 5.32 15.95 -17.96
C SER A 26 4.73 16.67 -16.74
N VAL A 27 3.47 16.37 -16.39
CA VAL A 27 2.81 16.96 -15.23
C VAL A 27 3.43 16.54 -13.89
N LEU A 28 4.16 15.44 -13.85
CA LEU A 28 4.84 14.98 -12.63
C LEU A 28 5.91 15.97 -12.15
N SER A 29 6.48 16.76 -13.08
CA SER A 29 7.44 17.82 -12.72
C SER A 29 6.85 18.93 -11.88
N THR A 30 5.52 19.04 -11.83
CA THR A 30 4.80 20.04 -11.01
C THR A 30 4.54 19.56 -9.59
N PHE A 31 4.79 18.29 -9.27
CA PHE A 31 4.51 17.73 -7.96
C PHE A 31 5.52 18.23 -6.91
N PRO A 32 5.03 18.66 -5.73
CA PRO A 32 5.89 18.84 -4.57
C PRO A 32 6.61 17.51 -4.24
N PRO A 33 7.83 17.55 -3.71
CA PRO A 33 8.59 16.33 -3.39
C PRO A 33 7.85 15.35 -2.50
N ARG A 34 7.04 15.83 -1.56
CA ARG A 34 6.21 15.00 -0.66
C ARG A 34 5.14 14.21 -1.42
N GLU A 35 4.50 14.86 -2.40
CA GLU A 35 3.48 14.23 -3.25
C GLU A 35 4.08 13.18 -4.20
N LEU A 36 5.27 13.47 -4.74
CA LEU A 36 6.03 12.49 -5.54
C LEU A 36 6.35 11.25 -4.71
N SER A 37 6.88 11.44 -3.48
CA SER A 37 7.15 10.32 -2.56
C SER A 37 5.89 9.51 -2.28
N ALA A 38 4.77 10.18 -1.99
CA ALA A 38 3.49 9.52 -1.76
C ALA A 38 3.03 8.71 -2.99
N GLY A 39 3.21 9.23 -4.20
CA GLY A 39 2.95 8.48 -5.44
C GLY A 39 3.86 7.27 -5.61
N LEU A 40 5.15 7.39 -5.24
CA LEU A 40 6.09 6.27 -5.30
C LEU A 40 5.76 5.14 -4.33
N ALA A 41 5.04 5.40 -3.22
CA ALA A 41 4.54 4.33 -2.34
C ALA A 41 3.67 3.34 -3.13
N GLU A 42 2.77 3.85 -3.97
CA GLU A 42 1.90 3.02 -4.81
C GLU A 42 2.69 2.26 -5.89
N VAL A 43 3.75 2.87 -6.44
CA VAL A 43 4.66 2.20 -7.40
C VAL A 43 5.41 1.05 -6.71
N ILE A 44 5.99 1.30 -5.53
CA ILE A 44 6.72 0.28 -4.73
C ILE A 44 5.78 -0.87 -4.35
N LYS A 45 4.53 -0.57 -4.05
CA LYS A 45 3.50 -1.58 -3.77
C LYS A 45 3.41 -2.63 -4.88
N TYR A 46 3.46 -2.23 -6.16
CA TYR A 46 3.40 -3.18 -7.28
C TYR A 46 4.60 -4.13 -7.30
N GLY A 47 5.81 -3.64 -7.02
CA GLY A 47 6.97 -4.51 -6.87
C GLY A 47 6.82 -5.52 -5.73
N LEU A 48 6.26 -5.07 -4.60
CA LEU A 48 6.05 -5.94 -3.43
C LEU A 48 4.97 -7.00 -3.66
N LEU A 49 3.86 -6.63 -4.31
CA LEU A 49 2.68 -7.51 -4.38
C LEU A 49 2.72 -8.52 -5.52
N GLY A 50 3.48 -8.29 -6.61
CA GLY A 50 3.33 -9.14 -7.78
C GLY A 50 4.52 -9.24 -8.74
N ASP A 51 5.62 -8.52 -8.54
CA ASP A 51 6.78 -8.56 -9.47
C ASP A 51 8.11 -8.29 -8.75
N LEU A 52 8.82 -9.35 -8.38
CA LEU A 52 10.14 -9.26 -7.76
C LEU A 52 11.16 -8.53 -8.67
N ALA A 53 11.13 -8.78 -9.98
CA ALA A 53 12.04 -8.10 -10.90
C ALA A 53 11.75 -6.59 -11.00
N PHE A 54 10.49 -6.20 -10.81
CA PHE A 54 10.16 -4.78 -10.68
C PHE A 54 10.62 -4.21 -9.34
N PHE A 55 10.47 -4.96 -8.25
CA PHE A 55 10.98 -4.53 -6.94
C PHE A 55 12.50 -4.30 -6.99
N GLU A 56 13.28 -5.23 -7.56
CA GLU A 56 14.73 -5.12 -7.71
C GLU A 56 15.12 -3.96 -8.64
N TRP A 57 14.35 -3.74 -9.69
CA TRP A 57 14.54 -2.57 -10.56
C TRP A 57 14.31 -1.26 -9.79
N LEU A 58 13.29 -1.20 -8.93
CA LEU A 58 13.01 -0.03 -8.08
C LEU A 58 14.15 0.21 -7.09
N GLU A 59 14.72 -0.83 -6.46
CA GLU A 59 15.89 -0.70 -5.58
C GLU A 59 17.07 -0.04 -6.31
N ALA A 60 17.28 -0.39 -7.59
CA ALA A 60 18.38 0.13 -8.40
C ALA A 60 18.12 1.56 -8.94
N HIS A 61 16.86 1.97 -9.10
CA HIS A 61 16.50 3.22 -9.79
C HIS A 61 15.76 4.22 -8.88
N ILE A 62 15.67 3.98 -7.59
CA ILE A 62 14.91 4.86 -6.68
C ILE A 62 15.46 6.29 -6.66
N ASP A 63 16.77 6.47 -6.77
CA ASP A 63 17.40 7.80 -6.79
C ASP A 63 17.02 8.55 -8.07
N ALA A 64 17.01 7.88 -9.23
CA ALA A 64 16.56 8.44 -10.50
C ALA A 64 15.08 8.84 -10.46
N LEU A 65 14.23 8.01 -9.84
CA LEU A 65 12.81 8.31 -9.62
C LEU A 65 12.62 9.53 -8.71
N MET A 66 13.38 9.63 -7.62
CA MET A 66 13.36 10.78 -6.72
C MET A 66 13.89 12.06 -7.37
N GLN A 67 14.76 11.96 -8.37
CA GLN A 67 15.23 13.07 -9.20
C GLN A 67 14.29 13.36 -10.38
N GLN A 68 13.19 12.63 -10.49
CA GLN A 68 12.20 12.78 -11.56
C GLN A 68 12.77 12.57 -12.96
N GLU A 69 13.75 11.66 -13.11
CA GLU A 69 14.31 11.35 -14.42
C GLU A 69 13.21 10.79 -15.34
N PRO A 70 12.98 11.41 -16.52
CA PRO A 70 11.82 11.07 -17.37
C PRO A 70 11.78 9.60 -17.78
N ALA A 71 12.93 8.99 -18.09
CA ALA A 71 13.00 7.60 -18.50
C ALA A 71 12.66 6.64 -17.35
N ALA A 72 13.13 6.93 -16.11
CA ALA A 72 12.81 6.14 -14.94
C ALA A 72 11.32 6.25 -14.56
N LEU A 73 10.77 7.47 -14.59
CA LEU A 73 9.34 7.68 -14.35
C LEU A 73 8.47 6.97 -15.38
N ALA A 74 8.81 7.05 -16.67
CA ALA A 74 8.07 6.39 -17.74
C ALA A 74 8.04 4.87 -17.55
N GLU A 75 9.17 4.25 -17.19
CA GLU A 75 9.25 2.82 -16.97
C GLU A 75 8.47 2.40 -15.71
N ALA A 76 8.58 3.15 -14.61
CA ALA A 76 7.82 2.88 -13.39
C ALA A 76 6.31 2.95 -13.62
N VAL A 77 5.83 4.00 -14.30
CA VAL A 77 4.41 4.16 -14.65
C VAL A 77 3.95 3.05 -15.59
N ARG A 78 4.74 2.74 -16.63
CA ARG A 78 4.41 1.68 -17.59
C ARG A 78 4.21 0.32 -16.90
N ARG A 79 5.15 -0.09 -16.02
CA ARG A 79 5.06 -1.37 -15.28
C ARG A 79 3.88 -1.37 -14.33
N SER A 80 3.68 -0.29 -13.59
CA SER A 80 2.56 -0.17 -12.65
C SER A 80 1.21 -0.24 -13.36
N CYS A 81 1.05 0.46 -14.47
CA CYS A 81 -0.18 0.43 -15.27
C CYS A 81 -0.43 -0.95 -15.89
N ALA A 82 0.62 -1.61 -16.42
CA ALA A 82 0.51 -2.94 -16.99
C ALA A 82 0.04 -3.96 -15.94
N MET A 83 0.65 -3.98 -14.76
CA MET A 83 0.26 -4.88 -13.68
C MET A 83 -1.15 -4.59 -13.18
N LYS A 84 -1.51 -3.31 -13.00
CA LYS A 84 -2.88 -2.94 -12.62
C LYS A 84 -3.89 -3.39 -13.65
N ALA A 85 -3.62 -3.20 -14.94
CA ALA A 85 -4.51 -3.62 -16.02
C ALA A 85 -4.69 -5.15 -16.03
N ASP A 86 -3.62 -5.91 -15.83
CA ASP A 86 -3.65 -7.36 -15.75
C ASP A 86 -4.51 -7.85 -14.57
N ILE A 87 -4.27 -7.32 -13.36
CA ILE A 87 -5.03 -7.68 -12.16
C ILE A 87 -6.51 -7.31 -12.31
N VAL A 88 -6.82 -6.11 -12.80
CA VAL A 88 -8.21 -5.65 -12.98
C VAL A 88 -8.90 -6.43 -14.11
N GLY A 89 -8.16 -6.80 -15.16
CA GLY A 89 -8.68 -7.62 -16.26
C GLY A 89 -9.08 -9.03 -15.82
N GLN A 90 -8.40 -9.57 -14.79
CA GLN A 90 -8.73 -10.89 -14.22
C GLN A 90 -9.84 -10.82 -13.15
N ASP A 91 -10.01 -9.66 -12.49
CA ASP A 91 -10.96 -9.48 -11.40
C ASP A 91 -11.53 -8.05 -11.38
N GLU A 92 -12.52 -7.80 -12.24
CA GLU A 92 -13.11 -6.47 -12.38
C GLU A 92 -13.87 -6.00 -11.11
N THR A 93 -14.49 -6.93 -10.39
CA THR A 93 -15.42 -6.66 -9.28
C THR A 93 -14.78 -6.78 -7.88
N GLU A 94 -13.46 -7.03 -7.80
CA GLU A 94 -12.72 -7.14 -6.52
C GLU A 94 -13.25 -8.27 -5.60
N GLN A 95 -13.42 -9.45 -6.18
CA GLN A 95 -13.82 -10.66 -5.44
C GLN A 95 -12.67 -11.64 -5.18
N GLY A 96 -11.47 -11.36 -5.70
CA GLY A 96 -10.30 -12.23 -5.62
C GLY A 96 -8.99 -11.44 -5.65
N ILE A 97 -8.20 -11.66 -6.71
CA ILE A 97 -6.81 -11.13 -6.81
C ILE A 97 -6.73 -9.60 -6.81
N ARG A 98 -7.76 -8.90 -7.20
CA ARG A 98 -7.78 -7.43 -7.16
C ARG A 98 -7.63 -6.90 -5.73
N ALA A 99 -8.02 -7.68 -4.72
CA ALA A 99 -7.79 -7.33 -3.33
C ALA A 99 -6.28 -7.14 -3.00
N TRP A 100 -5.36 -7.78 -3.75
CA TRP A 100 -3.91 -7.60 -3.59
C TRP A 100 -3.47 -6.14 -3.73
N LEU A 101 -4.19 -5.34 -4.54
CA LEU A 101 -3.93 -3.91 -4.68
C LEU A 101 -4.06 -3.13 -3.36
N ASN A 102 -4.67 -3.74 -2.35
CA ASN A 102 -4.81 -3.19 -1.01
C ASN A 102 -3.67 -3.59 -0.04
N LEU A 103 -2.51 -4.06 -0.54
CA LEU A 103 -1.34 -4.31 0.31
C LEU A 103 -0.98 -3.03 1.10
N GLY A 104 -0.90 -3.16 2.42
CA GLY A 104 -0.64 -2.04 3.33
C GLY A 104 -1.84 -1.15 3.65
N HIS A 105 -2.95 -1.22 2.89
CA HIS A 105 -4.09 -0.31 3.04
C HIS A 105 -4.87 -0.49 4.34
N THR A 106 -4.99 -1.71 4.87
CA THR A 106 -5.71 -1.93 6.14
C THR A 106 -5.07 -1.14 7.29
N PHE A 107 -3.74 -1.18 7.39
CA PHE A 107 -3.01 -0.37 8.36
C PHE A 107 -2.97 1.11 7.94
N GLY A 108 -2.82 1.40 6.64
CA GLY A 108 -2.79 2.76 6.10
C GLY A 108 -4.08 3.53 6.38
N HIS A 109 -5.25 2.93 6.11
CA HIS A 109 -6.55 3.55 6.40
C HIS A 109 -6.76 3.76 7.91
N ALA A 110 -6.26 2.84 8.75
CA ALA A 110 -6.29 3.04 10.21
C ALA A 110 -5.46 4.26 10.62
N ILE A 111 -4.30 4.48 10.01
CA ILE A 111 -3.46 5.66 10.23
C ILE A 111 -4.17 6.93 9.76
N GLU A 112 -4.73 6.95 8.54
CA GLU A 112 -5.47 8.10 8.00
C GLU A 112 -6.67 8.47 8.90
N ALA A 113 -7.42 7.47 9.34
CA ALA A 113 -8.59 7.68 10.21
C ALA A 113 -8.21 8.21 11.59
N GLU A 114 -7.14 7.68 12.20
CA GLU A 114 -6.67 8.12 13.52
C GLU A 114 -6.12 9.54 13.49
N MET A 115 -5.30 9.86 12.49
CA MET A 115 -4.62 11.14 12.39
C MET A 115 -5.52 12.27 11.87
N GLY A 116 -6.64 11.93 11.25
CA GLY A 116 -7.50 12.84 10.51
C GLY A 116 -7.03 12.99 9.05
N TYR A 117 -8.02 12.99 8.14
CA TYR A 117 -7.75 13.07 6.70
C TYR A 117 -6.96 14.33 6.33
N GLY A 118 -5.91 14.16 5.54
CA GLY A 118 -5.04 15.23 5.05
C GLY A 118 -3.83 15.55 5.93
N VAL A 119 -3.69 14.97 7.13
CA VAL A 119 -2.47 15.10 7.96
C VAL A 119 -1.35 14.24 7.36
N TRP A 120 -1.64 12.97 7.11
CA TRP A 120 -0.80 12.08 6.33
C TRP A 120 -1.34 12.01 4.90
N LEU A 121 -0.46 12.05 3.91
CA LEU A 121 -0.84 11.71 2.55
C LEU A 121 -1.16 10.21 2.48
N HIS A 122 -2.07 9.82 1.60
CA HIS A 122 -2.46 8.42 1.43
C HIS A 122 -1.25 7.50 1.24
N GLY A 123 -0.33 7.85 0.32
CA GLY A 123 0.87 7.05 0.08
C GLY A 123 1.83 6.97 1.27
N GLU A 124 1.87 8.00 2.13
CA GLU A 124 2.64 7.95 3.39
C GLU A 124 2.05 6.92 4.36
N ALA A 125 0.73 6.93 4.53
CA ALA A 125 0.04 5.98 5.39
C ALA A 125 0.14 4.55 4.86
N VAL A 126 -0.02 4.36 3.55
CA VAL A 126 0.15 3.05 2.88
C VAL A 126 1.60 2.55 2.99
N ALA A 127 2.61 3.42 2.89
CA ALA A 127 4.02 3.04 3.06
C ALA A 127 4.29 2.46 4.46
N ALA A 128 3.89 3.17 5.52
CA ALA A 128 3.97 2.64 6.87
C ALA A 128 3.15 1.34 7.04
N GLY A 129 1.98 1.28 6.40
CA GLY A 129 1.14 0.09 6.35
C GLY A 129 1.80 -1.10 5.64
N MET A 130 2.56 -0.89 4.56
CA MET A 130 3.31 -1.94 3.89
C MET A 130 4.42 -2.51 4.77
N VAL A 131 5.12 -1.66 5.54
CA VAL A 131 6.11 -2.14 6.52
C VAL A 131 5.44 -3.02 7.58
N LEU A 132 4.26 -2.63 8.08
CA LEU A 132 3.50 -3.45 9.03
C LEU A 132 3.03 -4.76 8.38
N ALA A 133 2.60 -4.75 7.13
CA ALA A 133 2.24 -5.96 6.40
C ALA A 133 3.43 -6.92 6.21
N CYS A 134 4.64 -6.40 5.90
CA CYS A 134 5.86 -7.19 5.85
C CYS A 134 6.21 -7.80 7.22
N ARG A 135 6.12 -7.04 8.30
CA ARG A 135 6.37 -7.55 9.67
C ARG A 135 5.35 -8.61 10.08
N LEU A 136 4.10 -8.44 9.72
CA LEU A 136 3.07 -9.45 9.94
C LEU A 136 3.39 -10.75 9.19
N ALA A 137 3.81 -10.65 7.92
CA ALA A 137 4.24 -11.79 7.12
C ALA A 137 5.49 -12.47 7.70
N GLU A 138 6.43 -11.70 8.25
CA GLU A 138 7.62 -12.21 8.95
C GLU A 138 7.23 -13.00 10.21
N GLN A 139 6.31 -12.49 11.02
CA GLN A 139 5.81 -13.20 12.20
C GLN A 139 5.02 -14.46 11.85
N GLN A 140 4.39 -14.49 10.68
CA GLN A 140 3.74 -15.68 10.14
C GLN A 140 4.74 -16.70 9.54
N GLY A 141 6.05 -16.38 9.53
CA GLY A 141 7.10 -17.22 8.93
C GLY A 141 7.07 -17.28 7.40
N ARG A 142 6.37 -16.34 6.75
CA ARG A 142 6.25 -16.27 5.27
C ARG A 142 7.35 -15.41 4.66
N LEU A 143 7.72 -14.34 5.32
CA LEU A 143 8.80 -13.44 4.91
C LEU A 143 9.97 -13.58 5.87
N ASN A 144 11.21 -13.44 5.40
CA ASN A 144 12.36 -13.36 6.26
C ASN A 144 12.69 -11.90 6.63
N SER A 145 13.48 -11.70 7.68
CA SER A 145 13.83 -10.36 8.17
C SER A 145 14.65 -9.55 7.17
N ALA A 146 15.45 -10.20 6.31
CA ALA A 146 16.22 -9.52 5.28
C ALA A 146 15.31 -8.92 4.20
N ASP A 147 14.26 -9.62 3.80
CA ASP A 147 13.27 -9.11 2.84
C ASP A 147 12.44 -7.96 3.44
N THR A 148 12.03 -8.07 4.71
CA THR A 148 11.40 -6.96 5.45
C THR A 148 12.30 -5.73 5.49
N ALA A 149 13.59 -5.92 5.74
CA ALA A 149 14.58 -4.83 5.76
C ALA A 149 14.76 -4.21 4.37
N ARG A 150 14.81 -4.99 3.29
CA ARG A 150 14.87 -4.49 1.90
C ARG A 150 13.66 -3.62 1.57
N ALA A 151 12.45 -4.10 1.84
CA ALA A 151 11.22 -3.35 1.62
C ALA A 151 11.23 -2.03 2.39
N THR A 152 11.61 -2.07 3.67
CA THR A 152 11.72 -0.88 4.53
C THR A 152 12.75 0.11 3.99
N ALA A 153 13.93 -0.36 3.58
CA ALA A 153 15.00 0.47 3.05
C ALA A 153 14.59 1.17 1.73
N LEU A 154 13.88 0.47 0.85
CA LEU A 154 13.37 1.06 -0.40
C LEU A 154 12.38 2.20 -0.12
N LEU A 155 11.43 1.99 0.81
CA LEU A 155 10.47 3.03 1.23
C LEU A 155 11.18 4.23 1.87
N GLN A 156 12.22 4.00 2.69
CA GLN A 156 13.04 5.08 3.28
C GLN A 156 13.78 5.89 2.23
N LYS A 157 14.37 5.22 1.21
CA LYS A 157 15.02 5.91 0.08
C LYS A 157 14.04 6.77 -0.71
N ALA A 158 12.78 6.34 -0.83
CA ALA A 158 11.70 7.13 -1.40
C ALA A 158 11.21 8.26 -0.46
N ARG A 159 11.88 8.50 0.69
CA ARG A 159 11.55 9.49 1.72
C ARG A 159 10.15 9.31 2.31
N LEU A 160 9.68 8.09 2.37
CA LEU A 160 8.40 7.71 2.95
C LEU A 160 8.56 7.36 4.44
N PRO A 161 7.55 7.62 5.27
CA PRO A 161 7.55 7.15 6.65
C PRO A 161 7.45 5.62 6.67
N VAL A 162 8.28 4.99 7.51
CA VAL A 162 8.33 3.53 7.68
C VAL A 162 7.89 3.09 9.08
N ALA A 163 7.43 4.02 9.87
CA ALA A 163 6.87 3.79 11.20
C ALA A 163 5.53 4.51 11.30
N PRO A 164 4.47 3.84 11.78
CA PRO A 164 3.19 4.49 11.99
C PRO A 164 3.23 5.42 13.23
N PRO A 165 2.26 6.33 13.39
CA PRO A 165 2.06 7.05 14.63
C PRO A 165 1.68 6.07 15.75
N ARG A 166 1.87 6.50 17.00
CA ARG A 166 1.56 5.69 18.19
C ARG A 166 0.14 5.94 18.65
N PHE A 167 -0.62 4.86 18.82
CA PHE A 167 -1.94 4.88 19.48
C PHE A 167 -2.27 3.52 20.10
N SER A 168 -3.36 3.43 20.88
CA SER A 168 -3.67 2.20 21.60
C SER A 168 -4.07 1.06 20.67
N PHE A 169 -3.91 -0.17 21.12
CA PHE A 169 -4.29 -1.34 20.33
C PHE A 169 -5.79 -1.38 20.02
N GLU A 170 -6.61 -0.93 20.97
CA GLU A 170 -8.06 -0.88 20.83
C GLU A 170 -8.46 0.08 19.69
N ARG A 171 -7.78 1.21 19.56
CA ARG A 171 -8.01 2.16 18.45
C ARG A 171 -7.58 1.56 17.11
N TRP A 172 -6.42 0.86 17.07
CA TRP A 172 -6.00 0.12 15.87
C TRP A 172 -7.09 -0.86 15.43
N LEU A 173 -7.58 -1.71 16.34
CA LEU A 173 -8.62 -2.68 16.04
C LEU A 173 -9.92 -2.02 15.57
N ALA A 174 -10.36 -0.96 16.26
CA ALA A 174 -11.58 -0.24 15.90
C ALA A 174 -11.52 0.27 14.45
N HIS A 175 -10.40 0.93 14.04
CA HIS A 175 -10.24 1.41 12.67
C HIS A 175 -10.17 0.27 11.65
N MET A 176 -9.42 -0.80 11.95
CA MET A 176 -9.28 -1.93 11.03
C MET A 176 -10.58 -2.72 10.85
N GLN A 177 -11.42 -2.79 11.88
CA GLN A 177 -12.73 -3.44 11.81
C GLN A 177 -13.74 -2.64 10.98
N HIS A 178 -13.67 -1.30 10.98
CA HIS A 178 -14.53 -0.46 10.16
C HIS A 178 -14.19 -0.52 8.67
N ASP A 179 -12.93 -0.75 8.32
CA ASP A 179 -12.47 -0.81 6.92
C ASP A 179 -12.88 -2.11 6.21
N LYS A 180 -13.23 -3.15 6.96
CA LYS A 180 -13.53 -4.48 6.39
C LYS A 180 -14.83 -5.04 6.94
N LYS A 181 -15.61 -5.64 6.04
CA LYS A 181 -16.72 -6.52 6.43
C LYS A 181 -16.12 -7.68 7.24
N VAL A 182 -16.15 -7.57 8.57
CA VAL A 182 -15.82 -8.69 9.45
C VAL A 182 -16.90 -9.73 9.24
N SER A 183 -16.63 -10.75 8.47
CA SER A 183 -17.48 -11.92 8.34
C SER A 183 -17.07 -12.91 9.42
N SER A 184 -17.93 -13.14 10.39
CA SER A 184 -17.75 -14.17 11.43
C SER A 184 -16.51 -14.00 12.33
N GLY A 185 -16.05 -12.76 12.60
CA GLY A 185 -14.89 -12.52 13.47
C GLY A 185 -13.52 -12.72 12.81
N ILE A 186 -13.46 -13.04 11.52
CA ILE A 186 -12.23 -13.21 10.75
C ILE A 186 -11.88 -11.90 10.05
N MET A 187 -10.65 -11.42 10.24
CA MET A 187 -10.11 -10.28 9.51
C MET A 187 -9.24 -10.76 8.34
N HIS A 188 -9.50 -10.25 7.15
CA HIS A 188 -8.70 -10.55 5.97
C HIS A 188 -7.67 -9.44 5.75
N PHE A 189 -6.40 -9.79 5.70
CA PHE A 189 -5.30 -8.89 5.39
C PHE A 189 -4.66 -9.27 4.06
N ILE A 190 -4.22 -8.28 3.30
CA ILE A 190 -3.31 -8.53 2.20
C ILE A 190 -1.91 -8.58 2.78
N GLY A 191 -1.32 -9.77 2.70
CA GLY A 191 0.04 -10.07 3.13
C GLY A 191 0.93 -10.46 1.98
N LEU A 192 2.11 -10.98 2.30
CA LEU A 192 3.10 -11.48 1.35
C LEU A 192 3.49 -12.91 1.68
N ASN A 193 3.61 -13.77 0.67
CA ASN A 193 4.29 -15.06 0.78
C ASN A 193 5.80 -14.89 0.67
N ARG A 194 6.24 -13.97 -0.18
CA ARG A 194 7.60 -13.50 -0.41
C ARG A 194 7.54 -12.14 -1.14
N LEU A 195 8.69 -11.46 -1.30
CA LEU A 195 8.74 -10.27 -2.15
C LEU A 195 8.27 -10.63 -3.57
N GLY A 196 7.38 -9.80 -4.12
CA GLY A 196 6.79 -10.01 -5.44
C GLY A 196 5.63 -11.04 -5.46
N GLU A 197 5.12 -11.48 -4.32
CA GLU A 197 4.01 -12.43 -4.26
C GLU A 197 3.07 -12.14 -3.08
N ALA A 198 1.96 -11.49 -3.38
CA ALA A 198 0.92 -11.22 -2.39
C ALA A 198 0.04 -12.44 -2.11
N ASN A 199 -0.58 -12.42 -0.94
CA ASN A 199 -1.62 -13.37 -0.56
C ASN A 199 -2.74 -12.68 0.23
N ILE A 200 -3.84 -13.40 0.43
CA ILE A 200 -4.90 -13.03 1.38
C ILE A 200 -4.66 -13.86 2.64
N SER A 201 -4.37 -13.20 3.76
CA SER A 201 -4.16 -13.81 5.07
C SER A 201 -5.39 -13.63 5.94
N GLU A 202 -5.91 -14.72 6.47
CA GLU A 202 -6.95 -14.71 7.49
C GLU A 202 -6.32 -14.59 8.87
N ILE A 203 -6.76 -13.61 9.64
CA ILE A 203 -6.33 -13.39 11.01
C ILE A 203 -7.51 -13.69 11.93
N THR A 204 -7.43 -14.80 12.61
CA THR A 204 -8.40 -15.24 13.62
C THR A 204 -7.95 -14.90 15.04
N ASP A 205 -6.63 -14.77 15.25
CA ASP A 205 -6.01 -14.42 16.52
C ASP A 205 -5.41 -13.00 16.43
N THR A 206 -5.94 -12.10 17.25
CA THR A 206 -5.48 -10.71 17.32
C THR A 206 -4.13 -10.54 18.01
N ASP A 207 -3.60 -11.56 18.69
CA ASP A 207 -2.32 -11.48 19.38
C ASP A 207 -1.16 -11.26 18.39
N ILE A 208 -1.22 -11.83 17.21
CA ILE A 208 -0.23 -11.60 16.16
C ILE A 208 -0.25 -10.12 15.69
N LEU A 209 -1.42 -9.50 15.63
CA LEU A 209 -1.52 -8.07 15.33
C LEU A 209 -0.95 -7.22 16.47
N ARG A 210 -1.23 -7.61 17.71
CA ARG A 210 -0.67 -6.93 18.88
C ARG A 210 0.86 -7.01 18.88
N GLN A 211 1.44 -8.16 18.55
CA GLN A 211 2.89 -8.33 18.42
C GLN A 211 3.46 -7.48 17.27
N THR A 212 2.81 -7.46 16.11
CA THR A 212 3.21 -6.64 14.96
C THR A 212 3.22 -5.15 15.31
N LEU A 213 2.24 -4.69 16.07
CA LEU A 213 2.06 -3.30 16.44
C LEU A 213 2.80 -2.90 17.72
N ALA A 214 3.31 -3.87 18.52
CA ALA A 214 3.88 -3.62 19.84
C ALA A 214 4.87 -2.44 19.92
N PRO A 215 5.79 -2.23 18.96
CA PRO A 215 6.71 -1.08 19.00
C PRO A 215 6.02 0.29 18.87
N TYR A 216 4.77 0.31 18.44
CA TYR A 216 4.00 1.52 18.10
C TYR A 216 2.75 1.70 18.97
N LEU A 217 2.57 0.88 19.99
CA LEU A 217 1.45 1.04 20.91
C LEU A 217 1.77 2.12 21.96
N THR A 218 0.73 2.86 22.34
CA THR A 218 0.73 3.66 23.56
C THR A 218 0.34 2.79 24.75
N PRO A 219 0.81 3.12 25.94
CA PRO A 219 0.37 2.46 27.17
C PRO A 219 -1.16 2.49 27.33
#